data_6a4fc2757c14818709c47c53b760f0b5
#
_entry.id   6a4fc2757c14818709c47c53b760f0b5
#
_cell.length_a   1.000
_cell.length_b   1.000
_cell.length_c   1.000
_cell.angle_alpha   90.00
_cell.angle_beta   90.00
_cell.angle_gamma   90.00
#
_symmetry.space_group_name_H-M   'P 1'
#
loop_
_entity.id
_entity.type
_entity.pdbx_description
1 polymer ?
#
loop_
_entity_poly.entity_id
_entity_poly.type
_entity_poly.pdbx_seq_one_letter_code
_entity_poly.pdbx_strand_id
1 'polypeptide(L)' 'MIRNMQMVDVPKILEIEQKVQSHPWTENQFKQSVDSYSSTVIEHQGDVVGFCILQPVVDEANLLLMAVDPS' A
#
# COMPACT_ATOMS: atom_id res chain seq x y z
N MET A 1 -3.34 13.75 1.33
CA MET A 1 -2.99 13.71 -0.09
C MET A 1 -2.75 12.26 -0.53
N ILE A 2 -3.18 11.92 -1.73
CA ILE A 2 -2.96 10.58 -2.28
C ILE A 2 -1.95 10.69 -3.41
N ARG A 3 -0.94 9.85 -3.40
CA ARG A 3 0.09 9.82 -4.45
C ARG A 3 0.51 8.40 -4.75
N ASN A 4 1.24 8.20 -5.83
CA ASN A 4 1.76 6.88 -6.18
C ASN A 4 2.75 6.40 -5.12
N MET A 5 2.67 5.10 -4.82
CA MET A 5 3.60 4.45 -3.91
C MET A 5 4.97 4.32 -4.56
N GLN A 6 6.01 4.55 -3.78
CA GLN A 6 7.39 4.40 -4.22
C GLN A 6 8.12 3.42 -3.30
N MET A 7 9.27 2.92 -3.77
CA MET A 7 10.04 1.96 -2.97
C MET A 7 10.42 2.51 -1.60
N VAL A 8 10.64 3.81 -1.49
CA VAL A 8 10.97 4.45 -0.22
C VAL A 8 9.84 4.36 0.80
N ASP A 9 8.60 4.15 0.33
CA ASP A 9 7.43 4.04 1.19
C ASP A 9 7.27 2.65 1.81
N VAL A 10 7.92 1.63 1.25
CA VAL A 10 7.70 0.24 1.64
C VAL A 10 7.95 -0.01 3.14
N PRO A 11 9.01 0.50 3.77
CA PRO A 11 9.19 0.28 5.21
C PRO A 11 8.02 0.78 6.06
N LYS A 12 7.47 1.93 5.72
CA LYS A 12 6.34 2.50 6.47
C LYS A 12 5.06 1.71 6.23
N ILE A 13 4.83 1.31 4.98
CA ILE A 13 3.66 0.51 4.62
C ILE A 13 3.71 -0.85 5.31
N LEU A 14 4.88 -1.46 5.37
CA LEU A 14 5.06 -2.73 6.05
C LEU A 14 4.73 -2.61 7.54
N GLU A 15 5.13 -1.52 8.16
CA GLU A 15 4.81 -1.23 9.55
C GLU A 15 3.30 -1.13 9.76
N ILE A 16 2.60 -0.40 8.88
CA ILE A 16 1.13 -0.27 8.98
C ILE A 16 0.46 -1.63 8.79
N GLU A 17 0.90 -2.39 7.80
CA GLU A 17 0.34 -3.70 7.50
C GLU A 17 0.44 -4.63 8.70
N GLN A 18 1.59 -4.63 9.37
CA GLN A 18 1.82 -5.48 10.53
C GLN A 18 0.94 -5.11 11.71
N LYS A 19 0.48 -3.85 11.78
CA LYS A 19 -0.44 -3.42 12.84
C LYS A 19 -1.87 -3.87 12.60
N VAL A 20 -2.30 -3.98 11.34
CA VAL A 20 -3.72 -4.16 11.01
C VAL A 20 -4.06 -5.55 10.51
N GLN A 21 -3.11 -6.33 10.03
CA GLN A 21 -3.36 -7.65 9.44
C GLN A 21 -2.82 -8.76 10.32
N SER A 22 -3.60 -9.83 10.47
CA SER A 22 -3.13 -11.02 11.18
C SER A 22 -2.14 -11.83 10.33
N HIS A 23 -2.24 -11.71 9.00
CA HIS A 23 -1.32 -12.36 8.05
C HIS A 23 -0.80 -11.30 7.08
N PRO A 24 0.16 -10.47 7.52
CA PRO A 24 0.59 -9.34 6.70
C PRO A 24 1.37 -9.78 5.46
N TRP A 25 1.28 -8.95 4.42
CA TRP A 25 2.11 -9.11 3.24
C TRP A 25 3.58 -8.95 3.62
N THR A 26 4.45 -9.62 2.86
CA THR A 26 5.89 -9.50 3.04
C THR A 26 6.43 -8.25 2.34
N GLU A 27 7.65 -7.86 2.71
CA GLU A 27 8.34 -6.76 2.06
C GLU A 27 8.44 -6.96 0.55
N ASN A 28 8.75 -8.19 0.11
CA ASN A 28 8.86 -8.50 -1.31
C ASN A 28 7.54 -8.33 -2.05
N GLN A 29 6.43 -8.70 -1.44
CA GLN A 29 5.12 -8.50 -2.05
C GLN A 29 4.83 -7.03 -2.27
N PHE A 30 5.16 -6.17 -1.32
CA PHE A 30 4.99 -4.73 -1.49
C PHE A 30 5.92 -4.17 -2.56
N LYS A 31 7.16 -4.61 -2.61
CA LYS A 31 8.10 -4.16 -3.65
C LYS A 31 7.59 -4.54 -5.04
N GLN A 32 7.04 -5.72 -5.19
CA GLN A 32 6.44 -6.15 -6.46
C GLN A 32 5.23 -5.30 -6.82
N SER A 33 4.43 -4.91 -5.84
CA SER A 33 3.23 -4.12 -6.10
C SER A 33 3.55 -2.73 -6.64
N VAL A 34 4.68 -2.16 -6.25
CA VAL A 34 5.11 -0.86 -6.76
C VAL A 34 5.31 -0.90 -8.27
N ASP A 35 5.86 -2.02 -8.78
CA ASP A 35 6.17 -2.16 -10.20
C ASP A 35 5.04 -2.77 -11.02
N SER A 36 4.22 -3.63 -10.42
CA SER A 36 3.29 -4.48 -11.16
C SER A 36 1.82 -4.08 -11.00
N TYR A 37 1.48 -3.35 -9.96
CA TYR A 37 0.10 -3.00 -9.65
C TYR A 37 -0.07 -1.49 -9.54
N SER A 38 -1.32 -1.06 -9.48
CA SER A 38 -1.64 0.34 -9.20
C SER A 38 -1.64 0.55 -7.69
N SER A 39 -0.53 1.05 -7.18
CA SER A 39 -0.31 1.21 -5.74
C SER A 39 -0.23 2.68 -5.38
N THR A 40 -1.00 3.09 -4.37
CA THR A 40 -1.02 4.47 -3.89
C THR A 40 -0.84 4.50 -2.39
N VAL A 41 -0.36 5.63 -1.89
CA VAL A 41 -0.26 5.90 -0.46
C VAL A 41 -1.06 7.15 -0.12
N ILE A 42 -1.51 7.22 1.12
CA ILE A 42 -2.21 8.37 1.67
C ILE A 42 -1.26 9.07 2.63
N GLU A 43 -0.99 10.35 2.37
CA GLU A 43 -0.15 11.17 3.23
C GLU A 43 -1.00 12.16 4.01
N HIS A 44 -0.63 12.37 5.26
CA HIS A 44 -1.22 13.40 6.10
C HIS A 44 -0.09 14.09 6.85
N GLN A 45 0.07 15.39 6.62
CA GLN A 45 1.12 16.22 7.27
C GLN A 45 2.52 15.63 7.05
N GLY A 46 2.77 15.13 5.83
CA GLY A 46 4.08 14.59 5.47
C GLY A 46 4.31 13.14 5.84
N ASP A 47 3.38 12.51 6.56
CA ASP A 47 3.50 11.11 6.96
C ASP A 47 2.57 10.22 6.14
N VAL A 48 3.06 9.03 5.77
CA VAL A 48 2.21 8.02 5.15
C VAL A 48 1.36 7.38 6.24
N VAL A 49 0.05 7.49 6.10
CA VAL A 49 -0.90 6.98 7.08
C VAL A 49 -1.77 5.84 6.54
N GLY A 50 -1.66 5.52 5.27
CA GLY A 50 -2.42 4.45 4.67
C GLY A 50 -1.95 4.14 3.26
N PHE A 51 -2.52 3.09 2.68
CA PHE A 51 -2.19 2.69 1.31
C PHE A 51 -3.32 1.89 0.70
N CYS A 52 -3.28 1.79 -0.64
CA CYS A 52 -4.24 1.02 -1.40
C CYS A 52 -3.51 0.38 -2.58
N ILE A 53 -3.74 -0.91 -2.81
CA ILE A 53 -3.13 -1.64 -3.91
C ILE A 53 -4.25 -2.23 -4.75
N LEU A 54 -4.29 -1.84 -6.03
CA LEU A 54 -5.28 -2.31 -6.99
C LEU A 54 -4.59 -3.08 -8.10
N GLN A 55 -5.20 -4.17 -8.53
CA GLN A 55 -4.75 -4.90 -9.71
C GLN A 55 -5.63 -4.48 -10.88
N PRO A 56 -5.10 -3.74 -11.87
CA PRO A 56 -5.90 -3.37 -13.04
C PRO A 56 -6.10 -4.59 -13.94
N VAL A 57 -7.34 -4.75 -14.41
CA VAL A 57 -7.68 -5.72 -15.44
C VAL A 57 -8.45 -4.97 -16.53
N VAL A 58 -8.68 -5.60 -17.68
CA VAL A 58 -9.08 -4.92 -18.92
C VAL A 58 -10.13 -3.83 -18.73
N ASP A 59 -11.21 -4.07 -18.03
CA ASP A 59 -12.28 -3.08 -17.87
C ASP A 59 -12.60 -2.78 -16.41
N GLU A 60 -11.75 -3.22 -15.48
CA GLU A 60 -12.04 -3.03 -14.07
C GLU A 60 -10.74 -3.11 -13.25
N ALA A 61 -10.83 -2.80 -11.96
CA ALA A 61 -9.73 -2.93 -11.04
C ALA A 61 -10.16 -3.77 -9.84
N ASN A 62 -9.34 -4.73 -9.45
CA ASN A 62 -9.58 -5.53 -8.25
C ASN A 62 -8.78 -4.95 -7.09
N LEU A 63 -9.47 -4.71 -5.98
CA LEU A 63 -8.79 -4.29 -4.76
C LEU A 63 -8.06 -5.50 -4.17
N LEU A 64 -6.74 -5.41 -4.09
CA LEU A 64 -5.92 -6.47 -3.49
C LEU A 64 -5.70 -6.22 -2.01
N LEU A 65 -5.46 -4.97 -1.62
CA LEU A 65 -5.11 -4.65 -0.23
C LEU A 65 -5.33 -3.18 0.03
N MET A 66 -5.87 -2.87 1.22
CA MET A 66 -6.01 -1.50 1.67
C MET A 66 -5.91 -1.48 3.19
N ALA A 67 -5.19 -0.52 3.73
CA ALA A 67 -5.07 -0.35 5.17
C ALA A 67 -4.79 1.11 5.53
N VAL A 68 -5.22 1.49 6.72
CA VAL A 68 -4.97 2.80 7.30
C VAL A 68 -4.39 2.59 8.70
N ASP A 69 -3.39 3.39 9.04
CA ASP A 69 -2.75 3.32 10.35
C ASP A 69 -3.83 3.56 11.42
N PRO A 70 -3.99 2.65 12.38
CA PRO A 70 -5.01 2.81 13.42
C PRO A 70 -4.69 3.86 14.47
N SER A 71 -3.47 4.39 14.48
CA SER A 71 -3.04 5.40 15.47
C SER A 71 -3.62 6.77 15.20
#